data_b8fb3482c077ac85479fa0a6edc19b69
#
_entry.id   b8fb3482c077ac85479fa0a6edc19b69
#
_cell.length_a   1.000
_cell.length_b   1.000
_cell.length_c   1.000
_cell.angle_alpha   90.00
_cell.angle_beta   90.00
_cell.angle_gamma   90.00
#
_symmetry.space_group_name_H-M   'P 1'
#
loop_
_entity.id
_entity.type
_entity.pdbx_description
1 polymer ?
#
loop_
_entity_poly.entity_id
_entity_poly.type
_entity_poly.pdbx_seq_one_letter_code
_entity_poly.pdbx_strand_id
1 'polypeptide(L)'
;MAVVNITGALGGNQFEPSIAVNTLNPNIMCVVAVDTSTGPTLTGFYRSIDGGNTWSTTVLLQPAGYSGAEAPTIDYTFPSTFIVTVHVFNGINDGTIVSYTSFDDGLSWQPPVIVQAGFGTVVHNDEPYIAVDRSPGSPYRGNAYVGYTPLATTSSAIFTQRSVSQGITWEPPDRQSSPRGIHDRAALAVGFSGEVYAGYILTGPASPSALLRISYDGGINYQPPIERQSTFISSVVPAPSPLPVPNYAFRVQTNLNLAADISIGPNSGTVYGVWNDARSGYTDVFLSRSPDGLLWSDPVSITGAPPGTQNFFPSITVSPFAGTIRVIYMTNRIDGFLLDVFVAESFNGGASFTNRRLTTTSFDPNGISPVPTVLIGDYITATTSAPDNLAAVWMATTPPTGKLDVYFST
;
A
#
# COMPACT_ATOMS: atom_id res chain seq x y z
N MET A 1 -13.41 16.81 -10.36
CA MET A 1 -12.20 16.89 -9.54
C MET A 1 -11.03 17.10 -10.49
N ALA A 2 -10.06 17.91 -10.10
CA ALA A 2 -8.86 18.09 -10.92
C ALA A 2 -7.90 16.92 -10.68
N VAL A 3 -7.34 16.38 -11.75
CA VAL A 3 -6.21 15.45 -11.69
C VAL A 3 -4.94 16.29 -11.81
N VAL A 4 -4.03 16.13 -10.87
CA VAL A 4 -2.76 16.87 -10.83
C VAL A 4 -1.62 15.89 -11.12
N ASN A 5 -0.78 16.20 -12.11
CA ASN A 5 0.48 15.49 -12.32
C ASN A 5 1.52 16.08 -11.36
N ILE A 6 1.88 15.33 -10.31
CA ILE A 6 2.81 15.77 -9.26
C ILE A 6 4.24 15.89 -9.81
N THR A 7 4.64 14.96 -10.68
CA THR A 7 6.05 14.79 -11.09
C THR A 7 6.32 15.16 -12.54
N GLY A 8 5.34 15.75 -13.23
CA GLY A 8 5.41 16.05 -14.66
C GLY A 8 6.62 16.90 -15.10
N ALA A 9 7.16 17.72 -14.20
CA ALA A 9 8.35 18.52 -14.45
C ALA A 9 9.68 17.78 -14.22
N LEU A 10 9.65 16.57 -13.61
CA LEU A 10 10.85 15.79 -13.34
C LEU A 10 11.27 14.97 -14.57
N GLY A 11 12.54 14.61 -14.64
CA GLY A 11 13.04 13.57 -15.55
C GLY A 11 12.77 12.17 -15.03
N GLY A 12 13.17 11.13 -15.79
CA GLY A 12 13.06 9.72 -15.37
C GLY A 12 11.64 9.25 -15.11
N ASN A 13 11.51 8.14 -14.42
CA ASN A 13 10.24 7.54 -14.05
C ASN A 13 9.97 7.72 -12.56
N GLN A 14 8.71 7.93 -12.18
CA GLN A 14 8.23 7.89 -10.81
C GLN A 14 7.07 6.90 -10.69
N PHE A 15 7.19 5.95 -9.76
CA PHE A 15 6.23 4.85 -9.60
C PHE A 15 6.13 4.40 -8.12
N GLU A 16 5.18 3.51 -7.82
CA GLU A 16 4.91 3.04 -6.46
C GLU A 16 4.62 4.19 -5.47
N PRO A 17 3.64 5.03 -5.78
CA PRO A 17 3.34 6.16 -4.92
C PRO A 17 2.57 5.75 -3.66
N SER A 18 2.93 6.36 -2.54
CA SER A 18 2.22 6.26 -1.28
C SER A 18 1.91 7.64 -0.72
N ILE A 19 0.70 7.83 -0.17
CA ILE A 19 0.20 9.12 0.31
C ILE A 19 -0.25 9.06 1.76
N ALA A 20 0.07 10.09 2.52
CA ALA A 20 -0.49 10.38 3.82
C ALA A 20 -0.94 11.84 3.94
N VAL A 21 -1.97 12.07 4.76
CA VAL A 21 -2.57 13.39 4.96
C VAL A 21 -2.57 13.72 6.45
N ASN A 22 -2.21 14.96 6.80
CA ASN A 22 -2.40 15.44 8.15
C ASN A 22 -3.91 15.62 8.42
N THR A 23 -4.47 14.79 9.28
CA THR A 23 -5.92 14.78 9.57
C THR A 23 -6.38 16.01 10.37
N LEU A 24 -5.46 16.76 11.00
CA LEU A 24 -5.76 18.03 11.68
C LEU A 24 -5.70 19.22 10.71
N ASN A 25 -4.87 19.12 9.66
CA ASN A 25 -4.77 20.12 8.61
C ASN A 25 -4.75 19.43 7.24
N PRO A 26 -5.92 19.18 6.65
CA PRO A 26 -6.03 18.41 5.39
C PRO A 26 -5.39 19.10 4.18
N ASN A 27 -4.96 20.35 4.30
CA ASN A 27 -4.16 20.99 3.26
C ASN A 27 -2.73 20.44 3.18
N ILE A 28 -2.25 19.81 4.26
CA ILE A 28 -0.92 19.21 4.29
C ILE A 28 -1.01 17.75 3.87
N MET A 29 -0.41 17.45 2.74
CA MET A 29 -0.34 16.12 2.15
C MET A 29 1.10 15.80 1.78
N CYS A 30 1.52 14.58 2.06
CA CYS A 30 2.85 14.08 1.73
C CYS A 30 2.73 12.81 0.89
N VAL A 31 3.49 12.76 -0.20
CA VAL A 31 3.58 11.60 -1.10
C VAL A 31 5.04 11.18 -1.18
N VAL A 32 5.28 9.89 -1.18
CA VAL A 32 6.57 9.27 -1.53
C VAL A 32 6.39 8.38 -2.74
N ALA A 33 7.43 8.24 -3.55
CA ALA A 33 7.46 7.33 -4.69
C ALA A 33 8.90 6.93 -4.99
N VAL A 34 9.11 5.87 -5.74
CA VAL A 34 10.39 5.61 -6.40
C VAL A 34 10.62 6.71 -7.41
N ASP A 35 11.80 7.31 -7.42
CA ASP A 35 12.19 8.40 -8.32
C ASP A 35 13.53 8.08 -8.99
N THR A 36 13.53 8.05 -10.33
CA THR A 36 14.72 7.79 -11.14
C THR A 36 15.23 9.04 -11.87
N SER A 37 14.75 10.24 -11.48
CA SER A 37 15.06 11.50 -12.17
C SER A 37 16.54 11.86 -12.18
N THR A 38 17.32 11.36 -11.22
CA THR A 38 18.77 11.60 -11.08
C THR A 38 19.63 10.42 -11.54
N GLY A 39 19.03 9.36 -12.07
CA GLY A 39 19.70 8.14 -12.57
C GLY A 39 19.49 6.93 -11.67
N PRO A 40 20.02 6.87 -10.42
CA PRO A 40 19.69 5.78 -9.49
C PRO A 40 18.24 5.87 -9.00
N THR A 41 17.69 4.74 -8.52
CA THR A 41 16.40 4.75 -7.84
C THR A 41 16.56 5.38 -6.45
N LEU A 42 15.79 6.41 -6.17
CA LEU A 42 15.78 7.11 -4.88
C LEU A 42 14.34 7.22 -4.36
N THR A 43 14.20 7.61 -3.10
CA THR A 43 12.88 7.95 -2.54
C THR A 43 12.56 9.40 -2.85
N GLY A 44 11.72 9.63 -3.84
CA GLY A 44 11.10 10.93 -4.09
C GLY A 44 10.15 11.30 -2.96
N PHE A 45 10.14 12.57 -2.57
CA PHE A 45 9.24 13.13 -1.58
C PHE A 45 8.56 14.38 -2.12
N TYR A 46 7.25 14.38 -2.07
CA TYR A 46 6.41 15.43 -2.64
C TYR A 46 5.45 15.93 -1.56
N ARG A 47 5.40 17.25 -1.36
CA ARG A 47 4.62 17.86 -0.28
C ARG A 47 3.70 18.93 -0.83
N SER A 48 2.43 18.89 -0.44
CA SER A 48 1.45 19.96 -0.67
C SER A 48 1.08 20.61 0.66
N ILE A 49 0.75 21.91 0.61
CA ILE A 49 0.21 22.70 1.73
C ILE A 49 -1.11 23.38 1.39
N ASP A 50 -1.68 23.04 0.24
CA ASP A 50 -2.88 23.68 -0.33
C ASP A 50 -3.93 22.63 -0.79
N GLY A 51 -3.94 21.45 -0.13
CA GLY A 51 -4.91 20.39 -0.42
C GLY A 51 -4.66 19.67 -1.73
N GLY A 52 -3.40 19.61 -2.19
CA GLY A 52 -3.00 18.89 -3.38
C GLY A 52 -3.06 19.70 -4.69
N ASN A 53 -3.30 21.02 -4.62
CA ASN A 53 -3.31 21.86 -5.81
C ASN A 53 -1.89 22.12 -6.35
N THR A 54 -0.93 22.31 -5.45
CA THR A 54 0.50 22.46 -5.81
C THR A 54 1.39 21.55 -4.95
N TRP A 55 2.53 21.17 -5.50
CA TRP A 55 3.45 20.23 -4.87
C TRP A 55 4.90 20.71 -4.97
N SER A 56 5.60 20.71 -3.83
CA SER A 56 7.06 20.83 -3.79
C SER A 56 7.68 19.44 -3.95
N THR A 57 8.86 19.37 -4.56
CA THR A 57 9.55 18.11 -4.87
C THR A 57 10.95 18.10 -4.27
N THR A 58 11.33 16.99 -3.65
CA THR A 58 12.68 16.70 -3.17
C THR A 58 12.91 15.19 -3.13
N VAL A 59 14.08 14.77 -2.72
CA VAL A 59 14.39 13.35 -2.44
C VAL A 59 14.80 13.21 -0.98
N LEU A 60 14.44 12.09 -0.34
CA LEU A 60 14.93 11.78 0.99
C LEU A 60 16.40 11.36 0.91
N LEU A 61 17.19 11.80 1.89
CA LEU A 61 18.60 11.52 1.93
C LEU A 61 18.86 10.01 2.05
N GLN A 62 19.54 9.46 1.07
CA GLN A 62 19.93 8.04 1.07
C GLN A 62 20.86 7.74 2.26
N PRO A 63 20.65 6.65 3.03
CA PRO A 63 21.59 6.26 4.07
C PRO A 63 22.96 5.92 3.48
N ALA A 64 24.04 6.23 4.21
CA ALA A 64 25.38 5.93 3.75
C ALA A 64 25.57 4.42 3.51
N GLY A 65 26.21 4.05 2.38
CA GLY A 65 26.47 2.67 1.98
C GLY A 65 25.40 2.03 1.11
N TYR A 66 24.28 2.70 0.85
CA TYR A 66 23.23 2.23 -0.06
C TYR A 66 23.20 3.07 -1.34
N SER A 67 22.94 2.40 -2.46
CA SER A 67 22.95 3.02 -3.79
C SER A 67 21.56 3.15 -4.44
N GLY A 68 20.56 2.45 -3.91
CA GLY A 68 19.20 2.47 -4.43
C GLY A 68 18.14 2.39 -3.32
N ALA A 69 16.91 2.81 -3.66
CA ALA A 69 15.73 2.74 -2.79
C ALA A 69 14.50 2.42 -3.62
N GLU A 70 13.63 1.54 -3.11
CA GLU A 70 12.39 1.09 -3.75
C GLU A 70 11.27 0.87 -2.72
N ALA A 71 10.05 0.68 -3.19
CA ALA A 71 8.86 0.37 -2.40
C ALA A 71 8.64 1.31 -1.19
N PRO A 72 8.66 2.64 -1.35
CA PRO A 72 8.44 3.56 -0.24
C PRO A 72 6.98 3.58 0.19
N THR A 73 6.73 3.56 1.51
CA THR A 73 5.39 3.80 2.07
C THR A 73 5.42 4.87 3.15
N ILE A 74 4.33 5.62 3.28
CA ILE A 74 4.21 6.73 4.23
C ILE A 74 2.90 6.64 4.99
N ASP A 75 2.93 6.96 6.28
CA ASP A 75 1.74 7.18 7.08
C ASP A 75 1.93 8.37 8.03
N TYR A 76 0.83 8.81 8.63
CA TYR A 76 0.75 10.01 9.47
C TYR A 76 0.28 9.68 10.88
N THR A 77 0.82 10.37 11.87
CA THR A 77 0.29 10.42 13.25
C THR A 77 0.33 11.84 13.83
N PHE A 78 -0.44 12.03 14.90
CA PHE A 78 -0.63 13.33 15.54
C PHE A 78 0.65 13.85 16.24
N PRO A 79 0.82 15.18 16.30
CA PRO A 79 0.01 16.22 15.64
C PRO A 79 0.48 16.56 14.22
N SER A 80 1.74 16.26 13.87
CA SER A 80 2.43 16.69 12.65
C SER A 80 3.49 15.69 12.20
N THR A 81 3.38 14.45 12.65
CA THR A 81 4.40 13.42 12.39
C THR A 81 4.06 12.61 11.16
N PHE A 82 4.99 12.57 10.19
CA PHE A 82 4.98 11.65 9.06
C PHE A 82 6.11 10.64 9.21
N ILE A 83 5.82 9.39 8.93
CA ILE A 83 6.78 8.29 8.97
C ILE A 83 6.82 7.62 7.61
N VAL A 84 8.00 7.54 7.02
CA VAL A 84 8.27 6.82 5.77
C VAL A 84 9.03 5.56 6.10
N THR A 85 8.67 4.45 5.48
CA THR A 85 9.49 3.24 5.43
C THR A 85 9.84 2.94 3.98
N VAL A 86 11.04 2.47 3.75
CA VAL A 86 11.55 2.21 2.40
C VAL A 86 12.56 1.06 2.43
N HIS A 87 12.56 0.29 1.38
CA HIS A 87 13.60 -0.68 1.08
C HIS A 87 14.79 0.02 0.44
N VAL A 88 15.98 -0.11 1.04
CA VAL A 88 17.25 0.40 0.50
C VAL A 88 18.20 -0.75 0.22
N PHE A 89 19.03 -0.63 -0.81
CA PHE A 89 19.91 -1.70 -1.26
C PHE A 89 21.22 -1.18 -1.82
N ASN A 90 22.21 -2.06 -1.89
CA ASN A 90 23.47 -1.82 -2.57
C ASN A 90 23.69 -2.88 -3.67
N GLY A 91 23.55 -2.49 -4.93
CA GLY A 91 23.47 -3.43 -6.04
C GLY A 91 22.20 -4.27 -6.00
N ILE A 92 22.32 -5.59 -6.20
CA ILE A 92 21.19 -6.55 -6.15
C ILE A 92 21.03 -7.23 -4.78
N ASN A 93 21.79 -6.80 -3.78
CA ASN A 93 21.93 -7.46 -2.50
C ASN A 93 21.71 -6.47 -1.35
N ASP A 94 21.64 -6.99 -0.13
CA ASP A 94 21.54 -6.21 1.11
C ASP A 94 20.25 -5.42 1.28
N GLY A 95 19.11 -5.97 0.85
CA GLY A 95 17.80 -5.35 1.08
C GLY A 95 17.58 -5.04 2.56
N THR A 96 17.65 -3.76 2.92
CA THR A 96 17.49 -3.24 4.28
C THR A 96 16.25 -2.36 4.34
N ILE A 97 15.44 -2.53 5.38
CA ILE A 97 14.32 -1.62 5.64
C ILE A 97 14.80 -0.50 6.54
N VAL A 98 14.55 0.73 6.10
CA VAL A 98 14.85 1.94 6.89
C VAL A 98 13.58 2.78 7.09
N SER A 99 13.58 3.60 8.13
CA SER A 99 12.51 4.58 8.38
C SER A 99 13.07 5.99 8.46
N TYR A 100 12.25 6.96 8.04
CA TYR A 100 12.47 8.39 8.21
C TYR A 100 11.28 8.97 8.97
N THR A 101 11.52 9.88 9.90
CA THR A 101 10.47 10.54 10.64
C THR A 101 10.62 12.05 10.52
N SER A 102 9.51 12.72 10.22
CA SER A 102 9.34 14.17 10.27
C SER A 102 8.37 14.50 11.39
N PHE A 103 8.68 15.48 12.22
CA PHE A 103 7.82 15.98 13.30
C PHE A 103 7.20 17.36 12.99
N ASP A 104 7.40 17.86 11.78
CA ASP A 104 7.05 19.21 11.35
C ASP A 104 6.32 19.22 9.98
N ASP A 105 5.39 18.28 9.82
CA ASP A 105 4.58 18.19 8.60
C ASP A 105 5.39 17.99 7.31
N GLY A 106 6.49 17.24 7.38
CA GLY A 106 7.34 16.94 6.25
C GLY A 106 8.28 18.07 5.82
N LEU A 107 8.48 19.09 6.66
CA LEU A 107 9.44 20.19 6.36
C LEU A 107 10.88 19.74 6.54
N SER A 108 11.16 18.97 7.59
CA SER A 108 12.46 18.38 7.84
C SER A 108 12.34 16.91 8.26
N TRP A 109 13.40 16.15 8.03
CA TRP A 109 13.46 14.71 8.31
C TRP A 109 14.60 14.41 9.26
N GLN A 110 14.32 13.56 10.26
CA GLN A 110 15.36 13.00 11.10
C GLN A 110 16.27 12.09 10.27
N PRO A 111 17.52 11.88 10.68
CA PRO A 111 18.36 10.88 10.04
C PRO A 111 17.68 9.52 9.93
N PRO A 112 17.84 8.78 8.82
CA PRO A 112 17.22 7.48 8.66
C PRO A 112 17.67 6.48 9.71
N VAL A 113 16.74 5.65 10.16
CA VAL A 113 16.95 4.61 11.16
C VAL A 113 16.76 3.25 10.49
N ILE A 114 17.69 2.33 10.74
CA ILE A 114 17.57 0.94 10.31
C ILE A 114 16.46 0.27 11.12
N VAL A 115 15.41 -0.19 10.43
CA VAL A 115 14.36 -1.03 10.99
C VAL A 115 14.83 -2.49 11.00
N GLN A 116 15.22 -2.99 9.84
CA GLN A 116 15.74 -4.36 9.68
C GLN A 116 16.87 -4.38 8.64
N ALA A 117 18.04 -4.74 9.08
CA ALA A 117 19.18 -4.91 8.18
C ALA A 117 19.00 -6.16 7.29
N GLY A 118 19.41 -6.05 6.04
CA GLY A 118 19.60 -7.19 5.15
C GLY A 118 20.87 -7.97 5.51
N PHE A 119 21.07 -9.10 4.87
CA PHE A 119 22.25 -9.92 5.06
C PHE A 119 22.79 -10.43 3.72
N GLY A 120 23.52 -9.60 3.05
CA GLY A 120 24.17 -9.89 1.76
C GLY A 120 23.19 -10.47 0.74
N THR A 121 23.57 -11.55 0.08
CA THR A 121 22.71 -12.29 -0.86
C THR A 121 21.77 -13.30 -0.18
N VAL A 122 21.81 -13.43 1.14
CA VAL A 122 21.10 -14.48 1.88
C VAL A 122 19.73 -14.03 2.33
N VAL A 123 19.61 -12.80 2.82
CA VAL A 123 18.33 -12.21 3.26
C VAL A 123 18.20 -10.84 2.65
N HIS A 124 17.23 -10.71 1.77
CA HIS A 124 16.80 -9.47 1.14
C HIS A 124 15.43 -9.11 1.72
N ASN A 125 15.37 -8.06 2.54
CA ASN A 125 14.09 -7.58 3.04
C ASN A 125 13.47 -6.64 2.01
N ASP A 126 12.20 -6.82 1.71
CA ASP A 126 11.52 -6.13 0.63
C ASP A 126 10.10 -5.71 1.03
N GLU A 127 9.52 -4.83 0.22
CA GLU A 127 8.13 -4.38 0.27
C GLU A 127 7.65 -3.94 1.67
N PRO A 128 8.31 -2.96 2.32
CA PRO A 128 7.83 -2.45 3.60
C PRO A 128 6.46 -1.80 3.45
N TYR A 129 5.59 -2.06 4.41
CA TYR A 129 4.29 -1.41 4.53
C TYR A 129 4.12 -0.83 5.93
N ILE A 130 3.85 0.47 6.03
CA ILE A 130 3.66 1.15 7.31
C ILE A 130 2.18 1.35 7.62
N ALA A 131 1.82 1.16 8.90
CA ALA A 131 0.55 1.59 9.46
C ALA A 131 0.79 2.26 10.81
N VAL A 132 0.07 3.34 11.08
CA VAL A 132 0.18 4.08 12.34
C VAL A 132 -1.15 4.04 13.09
N ASP A 133 -1.09 3.85 14.39
CA ASP A 133 -2.26 3.90 15.26
C ASP A 133 -2.74 5.35 15.41
N ARG A 134 -3.83 5.67 14.73
CA ARG A 134 -4.51 6.98 14.77
C ARG A 134 -5.82 6.93 15.53
N SER A 135 -6.20 5.73 16.00
CA SER A 135 -7.51 5.53 16.61
C SER A 135 -7.69 6.37 17.89
N PRO A 136 -8.78 7.12 18.03
CA PRO A 136 -9.07 7.87 19.24
C PRO A 136 -9.39 6.96 20.43
N GLY A 137 -9.81 5.72 20.19
CA GLY A 137 -10.15 4.73 21.21
C GLY A 137 -8.98 3.86 21.65
N SER A 138 -7.83 3.95 20.98
CA SER A 138 -6.68 3.10 21.26
C SER A 138 -5.80 3.61 22.41
N PRO A 139 -5.40 2.73 23.34
CA PRO A 139 -4.36 3.04 24.32
C PRO A 139 -2.94 3.10 23.74
N TYR A 140 -2.77 2.63 22.48
CA TYR A 140 -1.49 2.56 21.77
C TYR A 140 -1.34 3.66 20.71
N ARG A 141 -2.20 4.67 20.75
CA ARG A 141 -2.23 5.76 19.79
C ARG A 141 -0.85 6.42 19.63
N GLY A 142 -0.39 6.54 18.40
CA GLY A 142 0.93 7.05 18.04
C GLY A 142 1.98 5.96 17.82
N ASN A 143 1.70 4.70 18.16
CA ASN A 143 2.57 3.60 17.76
C ASN A 143 2.56 3.43 16.24
N ALA A 144 3.73 3.07 15.70
CA ALA A 144 3.88 2.71 14.29
C ALA A 144 4.22 1.23 14.13
N TYR A 145 3.75 0.64 13.06
CA TYR A 145 3.95 -0.76 12.73
C TYR A 145 4.43 -0.87 11.29
N VAL A 146 5.52 -1.59 11.06
CA VAL A 146 6.00 -1.91 9.73
C VAL A 146 5.91 -3.41 9.48
N GLY A 147 5.31 -3.79 8.36
CA GLY A 147 5.36 -5.14 7.83
C GLY A 147 6.31 -5.21 6.66
N TYR A 148 7.05 -6.29 6.48
CA TYR A 148 7.96 -6.48 5.37
C TYR A 148 8.17 -7.96 5.08
N THR A 149 8.76 -8.26 3.92
CA THR A 149 8.97 -9.61 3.42
C THR A 149 10.45 -9.93 3.27
N PRO A 150 11.09 -10.65 4.21
CA PRO A 150 12.38 -11.26 3.97
C PRO A 150 12.29 -12.33 2.89
N LEU A 151 12.98 -12.10 1.79
CA LEU A 151 13.10 -13.03 0.68
C LEU A 151 14.38 -13.86 0.87
N ALA A 152 14.24 -15.19 0.89
CA ALA A 152 15.34 -16.13 0.81
C ALA A 152 15.23 -16.90 -0.51
N THR A 153 16.28 -17.64 -0.86
CA THR A 153 16.40 -18.29 -2.18
C THR A 153 15.20 -19.18 -2.56
N THR A 154 14.51 -19.78 -1.60
CA THR A 154 13.43 -20.75 -1.84
C THR A 154 12.14 -20.47 -1.05
N SER A 155 12.12 -19.44 -0.23
CA SER A 155 10.97 -19.12 0.62
C SER A 155 10.98 -17.63 0.98
N SER A 156 9.80 -17.11 1.28
CA SER A 156 9.62 -15.81 1.89
C SER A 156 8.85 -15.95 3.20
N ALA A 157 8.84 -14.91 4.00
CA ALA A 157 8.08 -14.85 5.24
C ALA A 157 7.58 -13.43 5.46
N ILE A 158 6.54 -13.26 6.25
CA ILE A 158 6.04 -11.96 6.68
C ILE A 158 6.53 -11.70 8.11
N PHE A 159 7.13 -10.55 8.31
CA PHE A 159 7.52 -10.04 9.62
C PHE A 159 6.87 -8.70 9.89
N THR A 160 6.71 -8.40 11.17
CA THR A 160 6.29 -7.07 11.64
C THR A 160 7.25 -6.57 12.71
N GLN A 161 7.41 -5.27 12.79
CA GLN A 161 8.09 -4.60 13.89
C GLN A 161 7.25 -3.42 14.37
N ARG A 162 7.36 -3.12 15.66
CA ARG A 162 6.65 -2.05 16.33
C ARG A 162 7.61 -0.94 16.73
N SER A 163 7.16 0.30 16.62
CA SER A 163 7.79 1.47 17.21
C SER A 163 6.82 2.17 18.15
N VAL A 164 7.24 2.40 19.39
CA VAL A 164 6.52 3.21 20.36
C VAL A 164 7.07 4.64 20.44
N SER A 165 8.03 4.96 19.60
CA SER A 165 8.72 6.26 19.53
C SER A 165 8.49 6.98 18.20
N GLN A 166 7.36 6.70 17.52
CA GLN A 166 7.02 7.32 16.23
C GLN A 166 8.12 7.12 15.16
N GLY A 167 8.64 5.90 15.04
CA GLY A 167 9.62 5.53 14.00
C GLY A 167 11.08 5.82 14.32
N ILE A 168 11.41 6.35 15.52
CA ILE A 168 12.80 6.66 15.91
C ILE A 168 13.55 5.42 16.39
N THR A 169 12.84 4.48 17.02
CA THR A 169 13.38 3.18 17.41
C THR A 169 12.37 2.09 17.09
N TRP A 170 12.87 0.90 16.76
CA TRP A 170 12.04 -0.24 16.41
C TRP A 170 12.36 -1.42 17.32
N GLU A 171 11.33 -2.12 17.76
CA GLU A 171 11.48 -3.35 18.52
C GLU A 171 11.94 -4.51 17.63
N PRO A 172 12.41 -5.62 18.22
CA PRO A 172 12.78 -6.79 17.43
C PRO A 172 11.67 -7.31 16.52
N PRO A 173 12.00 -7.93 15.36
CA PRO A 173 11.03 -8.46 14.43
C PRO A 173 10.22 -9.61 15.02
N ASP A 174 8.91 -9.61 14.78
CA ASP A 174 8.03 -10.74 15.06
C ASP A 174 7.53 -11.36 13.75
N ARG A 175 7.58 -12.68 13.68
CA ARG A 175 7.20 -13.42 12.50
C ARG A 175 5.70 -13.66 12.44
N GLN A 176 5.07 -13.28 11.33
CA GLN A 176 3.62 -13.40 11.14
C GLN A 176 3.20 -14.59 10.28
N SER A 177 4.07 -15.08 9.41
CA SER A 177 3.71 -16.20 8.52
C SER A 177 4.43 -17.50 8.87
N SER A 178 3.86 -18.64 8.43
CA SER A 178 4.54 -19.94 8.48
C SER A 178 5.89 -19.90 7.76
N PRO A 179 6.89 -20.70 8.18
CA PRO A 179 8.17 -20.83 7.47
C PRO A 179 8.07 -21.51 6.11
N ARG A 180 6.89 -22.05 5.78
CA ARG A 180 6.67 -22.81 4.54
C ARG A 180 5.74 -22.03 3.62
N GLY A 181 6.18 -21.83 2.38
CA GLY A 181 5.41 -21.18 1.33
C GLY A 181 6.08 -19.91 0.81
N ILE A 182 5.47 -19.34 -0.19
CA ILE A 182 5.82 -18.03 -0.73
C ILE A 182 4.75 -17.08 -0.22
N HIS A 183 5.18 -15.98 0.35
CA HIS A 183 4.33 -14.94 0.89
C HIS A 183 4.70 -13.65 0.16
N ASP A 184 3.69 -13.01 -0.37
CA ASP A 184 3.85 -11.69 -0.95
C ASP A 184 3.65 -10.62 0.14
N ARG A 185 3.69 -9.39 -0.21
CA ARG A 185 3.62 -8.17 0.60
C ARG A 185 2.77 -8.28 1.88
N ALA A 186 3.28 -7.74 2.97
CA ALA A 186 2.53 -7.56 4.20
C ALA A 186 1.43 -6.50 4.05
N ALA A 187 0.25 -6.76 4.61
CA ALA A 187 -0.83 -5.79 4.76
C ALA A 187 -1.05 -5.51 6.25
N LEU A 188 -1.06 -4.24 6.63
CA LEU A 188 -1.29 -3.83 8.01
C LEU A 188 -2.51 -2.92 8.12
N ALA A 189 -3.25 -3.05 9.20
CA ALA A 189 -4.27 -2.09 9.63
C ALA A 189 -4.30 -2.00 11.15
N VAL A 190 -4.77 -0.88 11.67
CA VAL A 190 -4.98 -0.68 13.11
C VAL A 190 -6.47 -0.44 13.36
N GLY A 191 -7.03 -1.20 14.30
CA GLY A 191 -8.44 -1.16 14.67
C GLY A 191 -8.79 -0.06 15.66
N PHE A 192 -10.09 0.04 15.98
CA PHE A 192 -10.64 1.10 16.82
C PHE A 192 -10.06 1.08 18.25
N SER A 193 -9.85 -0.13 18.86
CA SER A 193 -9.30 -0.25 20.23
C SER A 193 -7.78 -0.43 20.25
N GLY A 194 -7.10 -0.34 19.08
CA GLY A 194 -5.67 -0.55 18.94
C GLY A 194 -5.28 -1.97 18.56
N GLU A 195 -6.22 -2.76 18.04
CA GLU A 195 -5.92 -4.05 17.42
C GLU A 195 -4.98 -3.83 16.23
N VAL A 196 -3.95 -4.66 16.10
CA VAL A 196 -3.05 -4.64 14.94
C VAL A 196 -3.31 -5.88 14.10
N TYR A 197 -3.76 -5.65 12.89
CA TYR A 197 -4.02 -6.70 11.90
C TYR A 197 -2.83 -6.83 10.96
N ALA A 198 -2.24 -8.03 10.91
CA ALA A 198 -1.13 -8.37 10.02
C ALA A 198 -1.58 -9.47 9.05
N GLY A 199 -1.92 -9.06 7.83
CA GLY A 199 -2.43 -9.94 6.78
C GLY A 199 -1.43 -10.16 5.66
N TYR A 200 -1.64 -11.22 4.89
CA TYR A 200 -0.82 -11.58 3.74
C TYR A 200 -1.53 -12.59 2.83
N ILE A 201 -1.05 -12.69 1.60
CA ILE A 201 -1.40 -13.79 0.70
C ILE A 201 -0.33 -14.88 0.83
N LEU A 202 -0.76 -16.11 1.10
CA LEU A 202 0.06 -17.30 0.96
C LEU A 202 -0.10 -17.82 -0.47
N THR A 203 0.98 -17.83 -1.25
CA THR A 203 1.07 -18.47 -2.55
C THR A 203 2.00 -19.68 -2.42
N GLY A 204 1.77 -20.74 -3.15
CA GLY A 204 2.61 -21.94 -3.05
C GLY A 204 1.85 -23.19 -3.46
N PRO A 205 2.44 -24.40 -3.27
CA PRO A 205 1.83 -25.66 -3.71
C PRO A 205 0.54 -26.01 -2.94
N ALA A 206 0.30 -25.38 -1.78
CA ALA A 206 -1.00 -25.42 -1.10
C ALA A 206 -1.99 -24.46 -1.79
N SER A 207 -3.28 -24.59 -1.45
CA SER A 207 -4.31 -23.68 -1.97
C SER A 207 -3.99 -22.23 -1.57
N PRO A 208 -3.79 -21.31 -2.53
CA PRO A 208 -3.52 -19.91 -2.23
C PRO A 208 -4.62 -19.32 -1.35
N SER A 209 -4.23 -18.54 -0.35
CA SER A 209 -5.15 -18.04 0.66
C SER A 209 -4.74 -16.66 1.19
N ALA A 210 -5.74 -15.83 1.46
CA ALA A 210 -5.59 -14.62 2.26
C ALA A 210 -5.69 -15.00 3.75
N LEU A 211 -4.71 -14.63 4.52
CA LEU A 211 -4.51 -15.01 5.92
C LEU A 211 -4.24 -13.78 6.79
N LEU A 212 -4.53 -13.91 8.10
CA LEU A 212 -4.43 -12.83 9.06
C LEU A 212 -3.92 -13.32 10.41
N ARG A 213 -3.14 -12.49 11.11
CA ARG A 213 -2.89 -12.56 12.55
C ARG A 213 -3.26 -11.24 13.21
N ILE A 214 -3.70 -11.28 14.45
CA ILE A 214 -4.23 -10.13 15.18
C ILE A 214 -3.48 -9.96 16.48
N SER A 215 -3.04 -8.76 16.79
CA SER A 215 -2.60 -8.37 18.13
C SER A 215 -3.67 -7.53 18.80
N TYR A 216 -3.98 -7.83 20.04
CA TYR A 216 -4.91 -7.05 20.89
C TYR A 216 -4.17 -6.20 21.93
N ASP A 217 -2.84 -6.22 21.91
CA ASP A 217 -1.97 -5.57 22.87
C ASP A 217 -0.95 -4.61 22.22
N GLY A 218 -1.37 -3.98 21.12
CA GLY A 218 -0.58 -2.97 20.42
C GLY A 218 0.65 -3.54 19.72
N GLY A 219 0.55 -4.74 19.16
CA GLY A 219 1.62 -5.37 18.36
C GLY A 219 2.67 -6.13 19.19
N ILE A 220 2.37 -6.46 20.47
CA ILE A 220 3.30 -7.23 21.33
C ILE A 220 3.15 -8.72 21.05
N ASN A 221 1.91 -9.23 21.08
CA ASN A 221 1.61 -10.64 20.86
C ASN A 221 0.56 -10.78 19.77
N TYR A 222 0.78 -11.67 18.81
CA TYR A 222 -0.17 -11.95 17.72
C TYR A 222 -0.86 -13.29 17.89
N GLN A 223 -2.17 -13.32 17.57
CA GLN A 223 -3.02 -14.50 17.62
C GLN A 223 -3.52 -14.88 16.23
N PRO A 224 -3.69 -16.18 15.92
CA PRO A 224 -3.25 -17.30 16.74
C PRO A 224 -1.71 -17.37 16.84
N PRO A 225 -1.13 -18.10 17.82
CA PRO A 225 0.32 -18.31 17.90
C PRO A 225 0.87 -18.86 16.58
N ILE A 226 2.17 -18.58 16.27
CA ILE A 226 2.80 -18.92 14.99
C ILE A 226 2.78 -20.43 14.67
N GLU A 227 2.70 -21.28 15.68
CA GLU A 227 2.61 -22.73 15.56
C GLU A 227 1.23 -23.20 15.07
N ARG A 228 0.24 -22.32 15.11
CA ARG A 228 -1.12 -22.59 14.63
C ARG A 228 -1.33 -21.92 13.27
N GLN A 229 -2.30 -22.42 12.53
CA GLN A 229 -2.69 -21.80 11.27
C GLN A 229 -3.25 -20.40 11.54
N SER A 230 -2.80 -19.41 10.76
CA SER A 230 -3.34 -18.04 10.78
C SER A 230 -4.84 -18.04 10.48
N THR A 231 -5.53 -16.99 10.92
CA THR A 231 -6.97 -16.81 10.64
C THR A 231 -7.18 -16.72 9.12
N PHE A 232 -8.09 -17.52 8.62
CA PHE A 232 -8.44 -17.60 7.21
C PHE A 232 -9.42 -16.49 6.84
N ILE A 233 -9.07 -15.71 5.83
CA ILE A 233 -9.95 -14.70 5.24
C ILE A 233 -10.70 -15.31 4.06
N SER A 234 -9.97 -15.82 3.06
CA SER A 234 -10.54 -16.39 1.84
C SER A 234 -9.53 -17.28 1.11
N SER A 235 -10.04 -18.24 0.34
CA SER A 235 -9.25 -18.80 -0.76
C SER A 235 -8.99 -17.72 -1.82
N VAL A 236 -7.89 -17.83 -2.54
CA VAL A 236 -7.46 -16.89 -3.57
C VAL A 236 -7.14 -17.62 -4.86
N VAL A 237 -7.53 -17.06 -5.97
CA VAL A 237 -7.05 -17.47 -7.30
C VAL A 237 -6.12 -16.35 -7.79
N PRO A 238 -4.79 -16.52 -7.69
CA PRO A 238 -3.85 -15.45 -8.05
C PRO A 238 -4.06 -14.95 -9.47
N ALA A 239 -3.92 -13.64 -9.66
CA ALA A 239 -3.96 -13.05 -10.98
C ALA A 239 -2.82 -13.60 -11.84
N PRO A 240 -3.06 -13.90 -13.14
CA PRO A 240 -1.97 -14.22 -14.04
C PRO A 240 -1.05 -13.00 -14.23
N SER A 241 0.26 -13.26 -14.32
CA SER A 241 1.24 -12.21 -14.52
C SER A 241 2.19 -12.60 -15.66
N PRO A 242 2.15 -11.88 -16.81
CA PRO A 242 1.29 -10.73 -17.12
C PRO A 242 -0.19 -11.11 -17.23
N LEU A 243 -1.07 -10.11 -17.16
CA LEU A 243 -2.50 -10.29 -17.38
C LEU A 243 -2.79 -10.77 -18.83
N PRO A 244 -3.87 -11.54 -19.07
CA PRO A 244 -4.17 -12.14 -20.35
C PRO A 244 -4.78 -11.12 -21.34
N VAL A 245 -4.12 -9.99 -21.53
CA VAL A 245 -4.47 -8.95 -22.49
C VAL A 245 -3.36 -8.92 -23.55
N PRO A 246 -3.65 -8.96 -24.84
CA PRO A 246 -2.64 -8.89 -25.88
C PRO A 246 -1.71 -7.69 -25.69
N ASN A 247 -0.40 -7.92 -25.76
CA ASN A 247 0.67 -6.94 -25.57
C ASN A 247 0.86 -6.40 -24.15
N TYR A 248 0.13 -6.87 -23.13
CA TYR A 248 0.51 -6.59 -21.75
C TYR A 248 1.75 -7.40 -21.38
N ALA A 249 2.77 -6.70 -20.86
CA ALA A 249 4.04 -7.31 -20.47
C ALA A 249 4.42 -6.98 -19.03
N PHE A 250 3.66 -6.11 -18.34
CA PHE A 250 3.95 -5.70 -16.98
C PHE A 250 3.48 -6.74 -15.95
N ARG A 251 4.18 -6.74 -14.82
CA ARG A 251 3.89 -7.60 -13.68
C ARG A 251 2.60 -7.16 -12.97
N VAL A 252 1.78 -8.12 -12.57
CA VAL A 252 0.68 -7.90 -11.62
C VAL A 252 0.78 -8.94 -10.51
N GLN A 253 0.88 -8.48 -9.28
CA GLN A 253 0.86 -9.32 -8.10
C GLN A 253 -0.55 -9.36 -7.49
N THR A 254 -0.88 -10.46 -6.83
CA THR A 254 -2.09 -10.57 -6.01
C THR A 254 -1.74 -10.22 -4.58
N ASN A 255 -2.02 -8.98 -4.17
CA ASN A 255 -1.69 -8.46 -2.85
C ASN A 255 -2.96 -8.20 -2.04
N LEU A 256 -2.90 -8.56 -0.75
CA LEU A 256 -3.91 -8.17 0.23
C LEU A 256 -3.66 -6.73 0.69
N ASN A 257 -4.72 -5.94 0.83
CA ASN A 257 -4.70 -4.67 1.53
C ASN A 257 -5.76 -4.69 2.62
N LEU A 258 -5.47 -4.08 3.76
CA LEU A 258 -6.35 -4.04 4.93
C LEU A 258 -6.65 -2.59 5.33
N ALA A 259 -7.86 -2.37 5.82
CA ALA A 259 -8.23 -1.15 6.52
C ALA A 259 -9.25 -1.47 7.61
N ALA A 260 -9.25 -0.70 8.70
CA ALA A 260 -10.24 -0.83 9.76
C ALA A 260 -11.06 0.46 9.91
N ASP A 261 -12.32 0.33 10.26
CA ASP A 261 -13.18 1.46 10.58
C ASP A 261 -12.90 1.94 12.01
N ILE A 262 -12.15 3.03 12.10
CA ILE A 262 -11.86 3.72 13.36
C ILE A 262 -12.77 4.93 13.59
N SER A 263 -13.84 5.08 12.80
CA SER A 263 -14.86 6.12 12.99
C SER A 263 -15.79 5.81 14.16
N ILE A 264 -16.56 6.82 14.57
CA ILE A 264 -17.63 6.65 15.55
C ILE A 264 -18.94 6.42 14.78
N GLY A 265 -19.09 5.26 14.16
CA GLY A 265 -20.23 4.91 13.33
C GLY A 265 -20.74 3.51 13.61
N PRO A 266 -21.81 3.08 12.91
CA PRO A 266 -22.42 1.76 13.09
C PRO A 266 -21.50 0.59 12.70
N ASN A 267 -20.46 0.84 11.92
CA ASN A 267 -19.49 -0.15 11.47
C ASN A 267 -18.15 -0.02 12.20
N SER A 268 -18.06 0.82 13.24
CA SER A 268 -16.84 1.00 14.04
C SER A 268 -16.27 -0.34 14.49
N GLY A 269 -14.95 -0.52 14.33
CA GLY A 269 -14.24 -1.76 14.64
C GLY A 269 -14.26 -2.81 13.52
N THR A 270 -15.06 -2.64 12.47
CA THR A 270 -15.03 -3.57 11.33
C THR A 270 -13.72 -3.45 10.58
N VAL A 271 -13.10 -4.58 10.28
CA VAL A 271 -11.91 -4.68 9.42
C VAL A 271 -12.31 -5.18 8.03
N TYR A 272 -11.70 -4.61 7.01
CA TYR A 272 -11.93 -4.90 5.59
C TYR A 272 -10.64 -5.37 4.95
N GLY A 273 -10.73 -6.44 4.15
CA GLY A 273 -9.65 -6.93 3.31
C GLY A 273 -10.05 -6.83 1.84
N VAL A 274 -9.14 -6.31 1.01
CA VAL A 274 -9.33 -6.25 -0.45
C VAL A 274 -8.12 -6.85 -1.15
N TRP A 275 -8.35 -7.54 -2.26
CA TRP A 275 -7.31 -8.11 -3.11
C TRP A 275 -7.80 -8.27 -4.54
N ASN A 276 -6.88 -8.35 -5.49
CA ASN A 276 -7.21 -8.74 -6.86
C ASN A 276 -7.14 -10.27 -7.00
N ASP A 277 -8.11 -10.86 -7.71
CA ASP A 277 -8.33 -12.31 -7.76
C ASP A 277 -8.93 -12.71 -9.11
N ALA A 278 -8.51 -13.85 -9.64
CA ALA A 278 -8.95 -14.35 -10.95
C ALA A 278 -10.05 -15.41 -10.86
N ARG A 279 -10.75 -15.56 -9.72
CA ARG A 279 -11.81 -16.59 -9.52
C ARG A 279 -12.97 -16.50 -10.50
N SER A 280 -13.22 -15.34 -11.08
CA SER A 280 -14.27 -15.10 -12.09
C SER A 280 -13.84 -15.44 -13.51
N GLY A 281 -12.61 -15.97 -13.71
CA GLY A 281 -12.03 -16.23 -15.02
C GLY A 281 -11.32 -15.02 -15.65
N TYR A 282 -11.31 -13.89 -14.95
CA TYR A 282 -10.57 -12.65 -15.21
C TYR A 282 -10.22 -12.00 -13.88
N THR A 283 -9.20 -11.13 -13.88
CA THR A 283 -8.75 -10.48 -12.67
C THR A 283 -9.75 -9.39 -12.26
N ASP A 284 -10.28 -9.52 -11.03
CA ASP A 284 -11.23 -8.55 -10.47
C ASP A 284 -10.86 -8.23 -9.02
N VAL A 285 -11.40 -7.15 -8.46
CA VAL A 285 -11.16 -6.75 -7.08
C VAL A 285 -12.28 -7.25 -6.17
N PHE A 286 -11.88 -8.01 -5.16
CA PHE A 286 -12.77 -8.58 -4.14
C PHE A 286 -12.55 -7.94 -2.79
N LEU A 287 -13.65 -7.83 -2.04
CA LEU A 287 -13.67 -7.38 -0.65
C LEU A 287 -14.32 -8.44 0.24
N SER A 288 -13.70 -8.67 1.39
CA SER A 288 -14.28 -9.38 2.53
C SER A 288 -14.20 -8.49 3.76
N ARG A 289 -15.11 -8.68 4.73
CA ARG A 289 -15.16 -7.88 5.95
C ARG A 289 -15.40 -8.77 7.17
N SER A 290 -14.93 -8.28 8.32
CA SER A 290 -15.09 -8.96 9.60
C SER A 290 -15.33 -7.93 10.71
N PRO A 291 -16.28 -8.15 11.63
CA PRO A 291 -16.50 -7.27 12.77
C PRO A 291 -15.42 -7.41 13.86
N ASP A 292 -14.63 -8.49 13.83
CA ASP A 292 -13.68 -8.87 14.89
C ASP A 292 -12.33 -9.38 14.37
N GLY A 293 -12.17 -9.47 13.03
CA GLY A 293 -11.01 -10.06 12.36
C GLY A 293 -10.95 -11.59 12.41
N LEU A 294 -11.91 -12.27 13.05
CA LEU A 294 -11.92 -13.73 13.21
C LEU A 294 -12.85 -14.42 12.22
N LEU A 295 -14.05 -13.89 12.05
CA LEU A 295 -15.05 -14.42 11.13
C LEU A 295 -15.24 -13.46 9.96
N TRP A 296 -14.95 -13.92 8.76
CA TRP A 296 -14.96 -13.13 7.54
C TRP A 296 -16.17 -13.48 6.67
N SER A 297 -16.74 -12.45 6.04
CA SER A 297 -17.81 -12.63 5.05
C SER A 297 -17.26 -13.32 3.80
N ASP A 298 -18.16 -13.92 3.01
CA ASP A 298 -17.79 -14.32 1.65
C ASP A 298 -17.30 -13.11 0.85
N PRO A 299 -16.25 -13.27 0.04
CA PRO A 299 -15.73 -12.19 -0.78
C PRO A 299 -16.72 -11.80 -1.88
N VAL A 300 -16.90 -10.50 -2.06
CA VAL A 300 -17.76 -9.91 -3.09
C VAL A 300 -16.94 -9.06 -4.06
N SER A 301 -17.23 -9.16 -5.36
CA SER A 301 -16.66 -8.22 -6.35
C SER A 301 -17.23 -6.83 -6.11
N ILE A 302 -16.37 -5.81 -6.12
CA ILE A 302 -16.75 -4.43 -5.83
C ILE A 302 -16.67 -3.50 -7.05
N THR A 303 -16.12 -3.98 -8.16
CA THR A 303 -15.82 -3.14 -9.31
C THR A 303 -17.04 -2.84 -10.18
N GLY A 304 -18.02 -3.75 -10.22
CA GLY A 304 -19.16 -3.64 -11.15
C GLY A 304 -18.71 -3.51 -12.61
N ALA A 305 -17.50 -3.99 -12.93
CA ALA A 305 -16.94 -3.92 -14.26
C ALA A 305 -17.54 -4.98 -15.19
N PRO A 306 -17.60 -4.74 -16.50
CA PRO A 306 -18.02 -5.74 -17.46
C PRO A 306 -17.15 -7.02 -17.37
N PRO A 307 -17.73 -8.23 -17.56
CA PRO A 307 -16.96 -9.45 -17.58
C PRO A 307 -15.81 -9.40 -18.61
N GLY A 308 -14.64 -9.96 -18.22
CA GLY A 308 -13.43 -9.99 -19.07
C GLY A 308 -12.52 -8.77 -18.93
N THR A 309 -12.95 -7.72 -18.24
CA THR A 309 -12.07 -6.59 -17.89
C THR A 309 -11.09 -7.01 -16.79
N GLN A 310 -9.89 -6.42 -16.81
CA GLN A 310 -8.88 -6.66 -15.79
C GLN A 310 -8.89 -5.52 -14.78
N ASN A 311 -9.06 -5.84 -13.49
CA ASN A 311 -9.08 -4.90 -12.37
C ASN A 311 -8.05 -5.34 -11.33
N PHE A 312 -7.06 -4.49 -11.00
CA PHE A 312 -5.90 -4.88 -10.21
C PHE A 312 -5.31 -3.70 -9.43
N PHE A 313 -4.31 -3.95 -8.58
CA PHE A 313 -3.68 -3.01 -7.65
C PHE A 313 -4.70 -2.27 -6.78
N PRO A 314 -5.56 -3.00 -6.04
CA PRO A 314 -6.48 -2.35 -5.13
C PRO A 314 -5.75 -1.68 -3.96
N SER A 315 -6.23 -0.51 -3.55
CA SER A 315 -5.84 0.13 -2.30
C SER A 315 -7.08 0.63 -1.58
N ILE A 316 -7.23 0.25 -0.31
CA ILE A 316 -8.40 0.56 0.52
C ILE A 316 -8.08 1.61 1.56
N THR A 317 -9.01 2.53 1.77
CA THR A 317 -9.07 3.41 2.94
C THR A 317 -10.48 3.44 3.51
N VAL A 318 -10.58 3.55 4.83
CA VAL A 318 -11.84 3.79 5.53
C VAL A 318 -11.74 5.14 6.23
N SER A 319 -12.73 5.99 5.97
CA SER A 319 -12.75 7.34 6.54
C SER A 319 -12.83 7.28 8.08
N PRO A 320 -11.87 7.86 8.81
CA PRO A 320 -11.95 7.95 10.26
C PRO A 320 -13.04 8.92 10.74
N PHE A 321 -13.64 9.66 9.82
CA PHE A 321 -14.68 10.66 10.12
C PHE A 321 -16.08 10.14 9.90
N ALA A 322 -16.30 9.39 8.81
CA ALA A 322 -17.62 8.97 8.34
C ALA A 322 -17.78 7.46 8.17
N GLY A 323 -16.71 6.66 8.29
CA GLY A 323 -16.75 5.23 8.00
C GLY A 323 -16.95 4.90 6.52
N THR A 324 -16.81 5.90 5.61
CA THR A 324 -16.89 5.68 4.17
C THR A 324 -15.73 4.82 3.70
N ILE A 325 -16.03 3.74 3.00
CA ILE A 325 -15.03 2.84 2.43
C ILE A 325 -14.74 3.31 1.01
N ARG A 326 -13.46 3.44 0.66
CA ARG A 326 -13.01 3.74 -0.69
C ARG A 326 -11.91 2.79 -1.10
N VAL A 327 -12.09 2.18 -2.26
CA VAL A 327 -11.08 1.29 -2.87
C VAL A 327 -10.75 1.84 -4.25
N ILE A 328 -9.52 2.31 -4.43
CA ILE A 328 -9.03 2.66 -5.76
C ILE A 328 -8.40 1.42 -6.41
N TYR A 329 -8.46 1.34 -7.72
CA TYR A 329 -7.89 0.23 -8.49
C TYR A 329 -7.65 0.62 -9.94
N MET A 330 -6.70 -0.03 -10.60
CA MET A 330 -6.47 0.08 -12.04
C MET A 330 -7.41 -0.83 -12.81
N THR A 331 -7.82 -0.40 -14.00
CA THR A 331 -8.76 -1.16 -14.84
C THR A 331 -8.60 -0.81 -16.31
N ASN A 332 -8.82 -1.78 -17.20
CA ASN A 332 -8.91 -1.57 -18.65
C ASN A 332 -10.35 -1.52 -19.18
N ARG A 333 -11.33 -1.23 -18.32
CA ARG A 333 -12.78 -1.36 -18.63
C ARG A 333 -13.30 -0.45 -19.73
N ILE A 334 -12.57 0.61 -20.10
CA ILE A 334 -13.06 1.61 -21.06
C ILE A 334 -12.94 1.10 -22.51
N ASP A 335 -11.78 0.52 -22.87
CA ASP A 335 -11.52 0.07 -24.23
C ASP A 335 -10.90 -1.35 -24.30
N GLY A 336 -10.64 -1.97 -23.17
CA GLY A 336 -10.05 -3.31 -23.06
C GLY A 336 -8.52 -3.35 -23.09
N PHE A 337 -7.84 -2.20 -23.31
CA PHE A 337 -6.38 -2.13 -23.38
C PHE A 337 -5.78 -1.00 -22.54
N LEU A 338 -6.17 0.25 -22.78
CA LEU A 338 -5.69 1.39 -22.00
C LEU A 338 -6.13 1.30 -20.55
N LEU A 339 -5.28 1.74 -19.63
CA LEU A 339 -5.57 1.73 -18.21
C LEU A 339 -6.20 3.03 -17.74
N ASP A 340 -7.04 2.87 -16.76
CA ASP A 340 -7.67 3.92 -15.97
C ASP A 340 -7.59 3.59 -14.49
N VAL A 341 -7.73 4.59 -13.64
CA VAL A 341 -7.94 4.42 -12.21
C VAL A 341 -9.38 4.75 -11.87
N PHE A 342 -10.03 3.84 -11.17
CA PHE A 342 -11.40 3.98 -10.65
C PHE A 342 -11.38 3.93 -9.13
N VAL A 343 -12.44 4.44 -8.52
CA VAL A 343 -12.73 4.25 -7.10
C VAL A 343 -14.10 3.59 -6.94
N ALA A 344 -14.15 2.55 -6.12
CA ALA A 344 -15.38 1.97 -5.57
C ALA A 344 -15.63 2.59 -4.20
N GLU A 345 -16.82 3.18 -4.00
CA GLU A 345 -17.18 3.88 -2.76
C GLU A 345 -18.41 3.20 -2.12
N SER A 346 -18.35 2.96 -0.81
CA SER A 346 -19.43 2.43 -0.02
C SER A 346 -19.70 3.31 1.20
N PHE A 347 -20.97 3.66 1.39
CA PHE A 347 -21.48 4.47 2.51
C PHE A 347 -22.31 3.63 3.51
N ASN A 348 -22.31 2.31 3.34
CA ASN A 348 -23.14 1.37 4.11
C ASN A 348 -22.33 0.16 4.62
N GLY A 349 -21.07 0.38 4.99
CA GLY A 349 -20.21 -0.64 5.56
C GLY A 349 -19.85 -1.78 4.60
N GLY A 350 -19.75 -1.50 3.30
CA GLY A 350 -19.38 -2.48 2.28
C GLY A 350 -20.55 -3.36 1.80
N ALA A 351 -21.80 -3.00 2.10
CA ALA A 351 -22.95 -3.74 1.61
C ALA A 351 -23.23 -3.50 0.12
N SER A 352 -22.89 -2.32 -0.39
CA SER A 352 -22.94 -1.99 -1.82
C SER A 352 -21.89 -0.93 -2.16
N PHE A 353 -21.50 -0.90 -3.45
CA PHE A 353 -20.50 0.03 -3.97
C PHE A 353 -21.02 0.77 -5.20
N THR A 354 -20.63 2.04 -5.31
CA THR A 354 -20.74 2.84 -6.53
C THR A 354 -19.35 3.09 -7.07
N ASN A 355 -19.21 3.06 -8.40
CA ASN A 355 -17.89 3.18 -9.04
C ASN A 355 -17.83 4.45 -9.90
N ARG A 356 -16.76 5.22 -9.76
CA ARG A 356 -16.47 6.38 -10.60
C ARG A 356 -15.01 6.39 -11.08
N ARG A 357 -14.79 6.94 -12.26
CA ARG A 357 -13.47 7.14 -12.84
C ARG A 357 -12.74 8.29 -12.12
N LEU A 358 -11.45 8.09 -11.82
CA LEU A 358 -10.57 9.13 -11.29
C LEU A 358 -9.73 9.76 -12.40
N THR A 359 -9.18 8.95 -13.31
CA THR A 359 -8.40 9.44 -14.44
C THR A 359 -9.26 10.26 -15.40
N THR A 360 -8.70 11.36 -15.91
CA THR A 360 -9.34 12.17 -16.96
C THR A 360 -9.04 11.64 -18.36
N THR A 361 -7.90 10.94 -18.50
CA THR A 361 -7.43 10.35 -19.76
C THR A 361 -6.89 8.97 -19.45
N SER A 362 -7.24 7.99 -20.28
CA SER A 362 -6.65 6.64 -20.22
C SER A 362 -5.18 6.68 -20.64
N PHE A 363 -4.36 5.78 -20.11
CA PHE A 363 -2.95 5.74 -20.39
C PHE A 363 -2.50 4.35 -20.89
N ASP A 364 -1.48 4.32 -21.75
CA ASP A 364 -0.91 3.08 -22.27
C ASP A 364 0.07 2.46 -21.26
N PRO A 365 -0.19 1.28 -20.71
CA PRO A 365 0.71 0.64 -19.78
C PRO A 365 2.04 0.21 -20.39
N ASN A 366 2.11 0.07 -21.73
CA ASN A 366 3.32 -0.30 -22.46
C ASN A 366 4.12 0.92 -22.94
N GLY A 367 3.65 2.13 -22.65
CA GLY A 367 4.30 3.37 -23.07
C GLY A 367 5.71 3.60 -22.47
N ILE A 368 6.15 2.74 -21.55
CA ILE A 368 7.45 2.81 -20.91
C ILE A 368 8.44 2.01 -21.74
N SER A 369 9.28 2.69 -22.50
CA SER A 369 10.32 2.03 -23.31
C SER A 369 11.71 2.23 -22.64
N PRO A 370 12.68 1.30 -22.74
CA PRO A 370 12.70 0.04 -23.50
C PRO A 370 13.12 -1.16 -22.63
N VAL A 371 12.31 -1.70 -21.77
CA VAL A 371 12.72 -2.81 -20.90
C VAL A 371 11.95 -4.10 -21.23
N PRO A 372 12.60 -5.26 -21.32
CA PRO A 372 11.95 -6.55 -21.64
C PRO A 372 10.89 -7.01 -20.63
N THR A 373 10.89 -6.43 -19.43
CA THR A 373 9.83 -6.59 -18.42
C THR A 373 9.35 -5.21 -18.05
N VAL A 374 8.17 -4.83 -18.52
CA VAL A 374 7.58 -3.55 -18.21
C VAL A 374 7.10 -3.58 -16.77
N LEU A 375 7.76 -2.85 -15.90
CA LEU A 375 7.30 -2.57 -14.55
C LEU A 375 6.59 -1.21 -14.54
N ILE A 376 5.30 -1.22 -14.23
CA ILE A 376 4.54 0.01 -14.01
C ILE A 376 4.44 0.37 -12.51
N GLY A 377 5.17 -0.35 -11.64
CA GLY A 377 5.02 -0.36 -10.19
C GLY A 377 4.09 -1.49 -9.72
N ASP A 378 4.04 -1.74 -8.41
CA ASP A 378 3.28 -2.84 -7.82
C ASP A 378 2.07 -2.38 -7.00
N TYR A 379 1.92 -1.07 -6.77
CA TYR A 379 0.79 -0.52 -6.00
C TYR A 379 0.49 0.94 -6.33
N ILE A 380 -0.73 1.31 -6.03
CA ILE A 380 -1.25 2.67 -5.93
C ILE A 380 -1.83 2.84 -4.53
N THR A 381 -1.98 4.06 -4.02
CA THR A 381 -2.49 4.24 -2.66
C THR A 381 -3.55 5.32 -2.55
N ALA A 382 -4.42 5.12 -1.56
CA ALA A 382 -5.43 6.09 -1.18
C ALA A 382 -5.48 6.28 0.33
N THR A 383 -5.83 7.48 0.74
CA THR A 383 -6.15 7.81 2.13
C THR A 383 -7.37 8.75 2.16
N THR A 384 -7.85 9.05 3.35
CA THR A 384 -8.96 9.98 3.53
C THR A 384 -8.47 11.23 4.25
N SER A 385 -8.81 12.39 3.70
CA SER A 385 -8.64 13.70 4.34
C SER A 385 -9.95 14.20 4.96
N ALA A 386 -9.85 15.08 5.96
CA ALA A 386 -11.03 15.70 6.56
C ALA A 386 -11.77 16.61 5.54
N PRO A 387 -13.11 16.69 5.59
CA PRO A 387 -14.01 15.98 6.52
C PRO A 387 -14.34 14.54 6.12
N ASP A 388 -14.21 14.15 4.87
CA ASP A 388 -14.43 12.81 4.30
C ASP A 388 -14.05 12.79 2.81
N ASN A 389 -12.95 13.44 2.44
CA ASN A 389 -12.51 13.50 1.06
C ASN A 389 -11.52 12.37 0.75
N LEU A 390 -11.61 11.80 -0.46
CA LEU A 390 -10.57 10.92 -1.00
C LEU A 390 -9.29 11.73 -1.24
N ALA A 391 -8.15 11.13 -0.99
CA ALA A 391 -6.85 11.55 -1.49
C ALA A 391 -6.17 10.31 -2.11
N ALA A 392 -6.04 10.29 -3.42
CA ALA A 392 -5.56 9.14 -4.18
C ALA A 392 -4.34 9.50 -5.01
N VAL A 393 -3.35 8.61 -5.04
CA VAL A 393 -2.17 8.72 -5.90
C VAL A 393 -1.96 7.43 -6.69
N TRP A 394 -1.55 7.61 -7.93
CA TRP A 394 -1.23 6.50 -8.83
C TRP A 394 -0.14 6.92 -9.81
N MET A 395 0.49 5.94 -10.45
CA MET A 395 1.39 6.15 -11.57
C MET A 395 0.66 5.96 -12.90
N ALA A 396 1.02 6.75 -13.88
CA ALA A 396 0.52 6.64 -15.25
C ALA A 396 1.58 7.11 -16.26
N THR A 397 1.54 6.55 -17.45
CA THR A 397 2.38 7.02 -18.55
C THR A 397 1.91 8.38 -19.07
N THR A 398 2.84 9.30 -19.28
CA THR A 398 2.56 10.64 -19.78
C THR A 398 2.95 10.76 -21.26
N PRO A 399 1.99 10.93 -22.20
CA PRO A 399 2.30 11.21 -23.59
C PRO A 399 2.92 12.62 -23.76
N PRO A 400 3.85 12.84 -24.71
CA PRO A 400 4.45 11.88 -25.62
C PRO A 400 5.74 11.23 -25.08
N THR A 401 6.11 11.51 -23.82
CA THR A 401 7.42 11.13 -23.27
C THR A 401 7.55 9.64 -22.98
N GLY A 402 6.42 8.95 -22.75
CA GLY A 402 6.42 7.54 -22.37
C GLY A 402 6.98 7.25 -20.97
N LYS A 403 7.22 8.29 -20.15
CA LYS A 403 7.65 8.12 -18.75
C LYS A 403 6.47 7.90 -17.82
N LEU A 404 6.73 7.24 -16.70
CA LEU A 404 5.80 7.17 -15.58
C LEU A 404 5.88 8.42 -14.73
N ASP A 405 4.75 9.03 -14.52
CA ASP A 405 4.57 10.13 -13.57
C ASP A 405 3.60 9.73 -12.45
N VAL A 406 3.73 10.38 -11.31
CA VAL A 406 2.77 10.27 -10.20
C VAL A 406 1.67 11.31 -10.37
N TYR A 407 0.45 10.84 -10.32
CA TYR A 407 -0.78 11.64 -10.41
C TYR A 407 -1.53 11.62 -9.08
N PHE A 408 -2.23 12.70 -8.81
CA PHE A 408 -3.07 12.90 -7.62
C PHE A 408 -4.49 13.33 -7.99
N SER A 409 -5.48 12.88 -7.22
CA SER A 409 -6.86 13.40 -7.24
C SER A 409 -7.50 13.29 -5.87
N THR A 410 -8.46 14.18 -5.59
CA THR A 410 -9.35 14.13 -4.43
C THR A 410 -10.73 13.61 -4.78
#